data_c4c3933106e29f7b4fccd0dd4d18cd58
#
_entry.id   c4c3933106e29f7b4fccd0dd4d18cd58
#
_cell.length_a   1.000
_cell.length_b   1.000
_cell.length_c   1.000
_cell.angle_alpha   90.00
_cell.angle_beta   90.00
_cell.angle_gamma   90.00
#
_symmetry.space_group_name_H-M   'P 1'
#
loop_
_entity.id
_entity.type
_entity.pdbx_description
1 polymer ?
#
loop_
_entity_poly.entity_id
_entity_poly.type
_entity_poly.pdbx_seq_one_letter_code
_entity_poly.pdbx_strand_id
1 'polypeptide(L)'
;MNKLLIFILLIPQFFWGQAISFEVGAVGSTFFYKNSDNERLSTLEPGRSTGVALMGYKSLGRPIDARSLKFGLRYQQLNAQGYTVDVPLNYQTQFLSLSGAYEVNPYTIYVNEYCANCVKIRVITSLGGEVAKILNGTQKVGNRETYNLADEAEFNEILFGPVGALGLEVDLFNSTTMLLNYNYTYFFNSHSAPERLHFGRGMLSLGIKSAL
;
A
#
# COMPACT_ATOMS: atom_id res chain seq x y z
N MET A 1 6.83 22.00 -16.78
CA MET A 1 7.51 20.87 -17.44
C MET A 1 8.76 20.40 -16.71
N ASN A 2 9.54 21.28 -16.07
CA ASN A 2 10.83 20.92 -15.45
C ASN A 2 10.74 20.11 -14.14
N LYS A 3 9.62 20.14 -13.42
CA LYS A 3 9.46 19.40 -12.15
C LYS A 3 9.28 17.89 -12.35
N LEU A 4 8.66 17.47 -13.45
CA LEU A 4 8.47 16.06 -13.81
C LEU A 4 9.80 15.40 -14.23
N LEU A 5 10.66 16.16 -14.91
CA LEU A 5 11.97 15.70 -15.39
C LEU A 5 12.95 15.46 -14.23
N ILE A 6 12.90 16.29 -13.18
CA ILE A 6 13.67 16.10 -11.94
C ILE A 6 13.23 14.83 -11.21
N PHE A 7 11.92 14.56 -11.18
CA PHE A 7 11.39 13.33 -10.58
C PHE A 7 11.86 12.08 -11.35
N ILE A 8 11.84 12.12 -12.69
CA ILE A 8 12.31 11.00 -13.53
C ILE A 8 13.83 10.78 -13.40
N LEU A 9 14.62 11.84 -13.20
CA LEU A 9 16.08 11.74 -13.00
C LEU A 9 16.47 11.27 -11.58
N LEU A 10 15.62 11.46 -10.59
CA LEU A 10 15.84 10.97 -9.22
C LEU A 10 15.49 9.48 -9.08
N ILE A 11 14.57 8.96 -9.90
CA ILE A 11 14.15 7.56 -9.87
C ILE A 11 15.36 6.60 -10.02
N PRO A 12 16.29 6.74 -11.00
CA PRO A 12 17.42 5.82 -11.12
C PRO A 12 18.35 5.81 -9.92
N GLN A 13 18.54 6.93 -9.24
CA GLN A 13 19.43 7.00 -8.07
C GLN A 13 18.85 6.31 -6.83
N PHE A 14 17.52 6.25 -6.70
CA PHE A 14 16.85 5.46 -5.68
C PHE A 14 16.86 3.95 -6.02
N PHE A 15 16.93 3.58 -7.31
CA PHE A 15 16.97 2.20 -7.80
C PHE A 15 18.38 1.57 -7.83
N TRP A 16 19.36 2.12 -7.16
CA TRP A 16 20.54 1.34 -6.76
C TRP A 16 20.17 0.33 -5.67
N GLY A 17 18.95 -0.18 -5.77
CA GLY A 17 18.42 -1.28 -5.03
C GLY A 17 19.06 -2.58 -5.51
N GLN A 18 19.34 -3.46 -4.59
CA GLN A 18 19.89 -4.78 -4.89
C GLN A 18 18.81 -5.75 -5.39
N ALA A 19 17.54 -5.37 -5.29
CA ALA A 19 16.43 -6.14 -5.80
C ALA A 19 15.20 -5.25 -6.09
N ILE A 20 14.34 -5.75 -6.96
CA ILE A 20 13.06 -5.14 -7.29
C ILE A 20 11.94 -6.19 -7.16
N SER A 21 10.76 -5.80 -6.71
CA SER A 21 9.58 -6.66 -6.75
C SER A 21 8.39 -6.00 -7.43
N PHE A 22 7.58 -6.85 -8.05
CA PHE A 22 6.25 -6.51 -8.52
C PHE A 22 5.24 -7.35 -7.75
N GLU A 23 4.25 -6.68 -7.16
CA GLU A 23 3.23 -7.30 -6.31
C GLU A 23 1.83 -6.95 -6.84
N VAL A 24 0.91 -7.92 -6.83
CA VAL A 24 -0.51 -7.74 -7.13
C VAL A 24 -1.32 -8.32 -5.98
N GLY A 25 -2.36 -7.63 -5.55
CA GLY A 25 -3.10 -8.09 -4.39
C GLY A 25 -4.54 -7.64 -4.30
N ALA A 26 -5.25 -8.31 -3.39
CA ALA A 26 -6.58 -7.92 -2.95
C ALA A 26 -6.46 -6.85 -1.86
N VAL A 27 -7.25 -5.80 -1.99
CA VAL A 27 -7.28 -4.66 -1.06
C VAL A 27 -8.63 -4.64 -0.36
N GLY A 28 -8.60 -4.61 0.97
CA GLY A 28 -9.74 -4.26 1.82
C GLY A 28 -9.56 -2.85 2.36
N SER A 29 -10.59 -2.02 2.26
CA SER A 29 -10.54 -0.64 2.74
C SER A 29 -11.73 -0.29 3.60
N THR A 30 -11.47 0.52 4.63
CA THR A 30 -12.48 1.05 5.54
C THR A 30 -12.32 2.57 5.59
N PHE A 31 -13.42 3.28 5.42
CA PHE A 31 -13.46 4.72 5.51
C PHE A 31 -14.00 5.10 6.90
N PHE A 32 -13.31 6.05 7.54
CA PHE A 32 -13.72 6.62 8.82
C PHE A 32 -13.97 8.11 8.59
N TYR A 33 -15.21 8.47 8.40
CA TYR A 33 -15.61 9.85 8.24
C TYR A 33 -16.21 10.40 9.53
N LYS A 34 -15.79 11.61 9.89
CA LYS A 34 -16.40 12.43 10.94
C LYS A 34 -16.87 13.74 10.33
N ASN A 35 -18.14 14.08 10.56
CA ASN A 35 -18.69 15.35 10.15
C ASN A 35 -18.19 16.51 11.03
N SER A 36 -18.59 17.75 10.70
CA SER A 36 -18.27 18.97 11.46
C SER A 36 -18.71 18.91 12.92
N ASP A 37 -19.75 18.16 13.25
CA ASP A 37 -20.27 17.94 14.59
C ASP A 37 -19.55 16.82 15.34
N ASN A 38 -18.45 16.27 14.75
CA ASN A 38 -17.66 15.18 15.29
C ASN A 38 -18.41 13.83 15.39
N GLU A 39 -19.53 13.70 14.69
CA GLU A 39 -20.30 12.47 14.60
C GLU A 39 -19.69 11.53 13.56
N ARG A 40 -19.65 10.25 13.91
CA ARG A 40 -19.14 9.20 13.02
C ARG A 40 -20.27 8.70 12.12
N LEU A 41 -20.05 8.69 10.81
CA LEU A 41 -20.87 7.89 9.92
C LEU A 41 -20.54 6.40 10.10
N SER A 42 -21.35 5.73 10.92
CA SER A 42 -21.19 4.32 11.26
C SER A 42 -21.68 3.35 10.17
N THR A 43 -22.22 3.89 9.08
CA THR A 43 -22.92 3.12 8.04
C THR A 43 -22.01 2.73 6.85
N LEU A 44 -20.71 3.07 6.89
CA LEU A 44 -19.78 2.71 5.82
C LEU A 44 -19.19 1.32 6.06
N GLU A 45 -19.52 0.40 5.19
CA GLU A 45 -18.97 -0.96 5.19
C GLU A 45 -17.66 -1.04 4.41
N PRO A 46 -16.73 -1.94 4.81
CA PRO A 46 -15.49 -2.15 4.08
C PRO A 46 -15.72 -2.60 2.64
N GLY A 47 -15.06 -1.91 1.71
CA GLY A 47 -15.06 -2.31 0.31
C GLY A 47 -13.90 -3.25 -0.02
N ARG A 48 -14.03 -4.00 -1.12
CA ARG A 48 -12.99 -4.85 -1.70
C ARG A 48 -12.57 -4.32 -3.05
N SER A 49 -11.28 -4.42 -3.35
CA SER A 49 -10.71 -3.96 -4.61
C SER A 49 -9.37 -4.64 -4.87
N THR A 50 -8.63 -4.14 -5.84
CA THR A 50 -7.31 -4.63 -6.20
C THR A 50 -6.27 -3.53 -6.14
N GLY A 51 -5.00 -3.93 -6.02
CA GLY A 51 -3.87 -3.02 -6.06
C GLY A 51 -2.64 -3.69 -6.65
N VAL A 52 -1.74 -2.86 -7.14
CA VAL A 52 -0.43 -3.26 -7.63
C VAL A 52 0.66 -2.45 -6.95
N ALA A 53 1.83 -3.04 -6.75
CA ALA A 53 2.98 -2.35 -6.17
C ALA A 53 4.26 -2.70 -6.91
N LEU A 54 5.11 -1.69 -7.06
CA LEU A 54 6.48 -1.81 -7.55
C LEU A 54 7.41 -1.34 -6.44
N MET A 55 8.23 -2.25 -5.91
CA MET A 55 9.07 -1.98 -4.74
C MET A 55 10.54 -2.24 -5.07
N GLY A 56 11.41 -1.34 -4.60
CA GLY A 56 12.86 -1.50 -4.60
C GLY A 56 13.36 -1.86 -3.20
N TYR A 57 14.44 -2.62 -3.14
CA TYR A 57 15.05 -3.08 -1.88
C TYR A 57 16.52 -2.74 -1.86
N LYS A 58 16.97 -2.16 -0.76
CA LYS A 58 18.38 -1.91 -0.49
C LYS A 58 18.77 -2.62 0.79
N SER A 59 19.65 -3.62 0.69
CA SER A 59 20.17 -4.33 1.86
C SER A 59 20.99 -3.38 2.73
N LEU A 60 20.80 -3.49 4.04
CA LEU A 60 21.53 -2.75 5.05
C LEU A 60 22.45 -3.73 5.80
N GLY A 61 23.73 -3.74 5.45
CA GLY A 61 24.72 -4.58 6.11
C GLY A 61 25.18 -5.77 5.28
N ARG A 62 25.71 -6.79 5.96
CA ARG A 62 26.20 -8.01 5.31
C ARG A 62 25.05 -8.91 4.86
N PRO A 63 25.24 -9.79 3.88
CA PRO A 63 24.19 -10.71 3.39
C PRO A 63 23.51 -11.56 4.47
N ILE A 64 24.18 -11.72 5.63
CA ILE A 64 23.66 -12.46 6.79
C ILE A 64 22.70 -11.58 7.63
N ASP A 65 22.87 -10.26 7.58
CA ASP A 65 21.99 -9.33 8.28
C ASP A 65 20.76 -9.11 7.42
N ALA A 66 19.78 -9.92 7.60
CA ALA A 66 18.48 -9.95 6.91
C ALA A 66 17.65 -8.66 7.10
N ARG A 67 18.27 -7.51 6.80
CA ARG A 67 17.70 -6.17 6.98
C ARG A 67 17.76 -5.42 5.66
N SER A 68 16.65 -4.79 5.29
CA SER A 68 16.60 -3.98 4.08
C SER A 68 15.74 -2.72 4.28
N LEU A 69 16.03 -1.70 3.47
CA LEU A 69 15.10 -0.62 3.20
C LEU A 69 14.27 -1.04 2.00
N LYS A 70 12.96 -0.98 2.17
CA LYS A 70 11.96 -1.21 1.13
C LYS A 70 11.33 0.14 0.79
N PHE A 71 11.26 0.48 -0.49
CA PHE A 71 10.62 1.71 -0.95
C PHE A 71 9.98 1.48 -2.31
N GLY A 72 8.92 2.19 -2.62
CA GLY A 72 8.30 2.06 -3.93
C GLY A 72 6.92 2.70 -4.05
N LEU A 73 6.30 2.43 -5.17
CA LEU A 73 5.02 2.96 -5.58
C LEU A 73 3.94 1.89 -5.48
N ARG A 74 2.76 2.30 -5.04
CA ARG A 74 1.55 1.49 -5.09
C ARG A 74 0.44 2.24 -5.78
N TYR A 75 -0.22 1.56 -6.71
CA TYR A 75 -1.48 2.00 -7.29
C TYR A 75 -2.58 1.06 -6.84
N GLN A 76 -3.65 1.60 -6.29
CA GLN A 76 -4.71 0.82 -5.69
C GLN A 76 -6.04 1.53 -5.75
N GLN A 77 -7.09 0.75 -5.74
CA GLN A 77 -8.44 1.22 -5.61
C GLN A 77 -8.91 0.97 -4.17
N LEU A 78 -9.54 1.97 -3.56
CA LEU A 78 -10.21 1.85 -2.26
C LEU A 78 -11.69 2.07 -2.46
N ASN A 79 -12.49 1.11 -2.02
CA ASN A 79 -13.94 1.13 -2.15
C ASN A 79 -14.57 1.14 -0.77
N ALA A 80 -15.72 1.79 -0.65
CA ALA A 80 -16.60 1.68 0.50
C ALA A 80 -18.06 1.67 0.05
N GLN A 81 -18.90 1.02 0.82
CA GLN A 81 -20.34 0.99 0.60
C GLN A 81 -21.03 1.46 1.89
N GLY A 82 -22.17 2.08 1.74
CA GLY A 82 -22.95 2.55 2.89
C GLY A 82 -24.39 2.87 2.51
N TYR A 83 -25.14 3.30 3.50
CA TYR A 83 -26.53 3.68 3.33
C TYR A 83 -26.80 4.98 4.10
N THR A 84 -27.55 5.88 3.51
CA THR A 84 -28.10 7.05 4.17
C THR A 84 -29.60 7.06 3.92
N VAL A 85 -30.41 6.91 4.99
CA VAL A 85 -31.88 6.94 4.91
C VAL A 85 -32.41 6.10 3.73
N ASP A 86 -32.02 4.81 3.69
CA ASP A 86 -32.40 3.83 2.64
C ASP A 86 -31.82 4.08 1.24
N VAL A 87 -30.92 5.06 1.09
CA VAL A 87 -30.23 5.32 -0.18
C VAL A 87 -28.84 4.68 -0.14
N PRO A 88 -28.51 3.75 -1.06
CA PRO A 88 -27.20 3.15 -1.11
C PRO A 88 -26.15 4.15 -1.58
N LEU A 89 -25.02 4.15 -0.90
CA LEU A 89 -23.84 4.96 -1.22
C LEU A 89 -22.70 4.02 -1.63
N ASN A 90 -22.11 4.28 -2.79
CA ASN A 90 -20.94 3.55 -3.25
C ASN A 90 -19.80 4.51 -3.53
N TYR A 91 -18.69 4.33 -2.84
CA TYR A 91 -17.46 5.08 -3.02
C TYR A 91 -16.44 4.23 -3.76
N GLN A 92 -15.84 4.80 -4.80
CA GLN A 92 -14.73 4.21 -5.54
C GLN A 92 -13.65 5.26 -5.69
N THR A 93 -12.48 5.01 -5.15
CA THR A 93 -11.35 5.95 -5.19
C THR A 93 -10.10 5.25 -5.68
N GLN A 94 -9.30 5.94 -6.48
CA GLN A 94 -8.03 5.47 -7.01
C GLN A 94 -6.90 6.26 -6.33
N PHE A 95 -5.95 5.52 -5.75
CA PHE A 95 -4.83 6.09 -5.02
C PHE A 95 -3.52 5.75 -5.68
N LEU A 96 -2.63 6.72 -5.72
CA LEU A 96 -1.21 6.50 -5.93
C LEU A 96 -0.50 6.82 -4.62
N SER A 97 0.34 5.91 -4.17
CA SER A 97 1.11 6.12 -2.94
C SER A 97 2.58 5.80 -3.12
N LEU A 98 3.40 6.52 -2.35
CA LEU A 98 4.82 6.28 -2.16
C LEU A 98 5.02 5.73 -0.76
N SER A 99 5.66 4.58 -0.64
CA SER A 99 5.94 3.95 0.65
C SER A 99 7.43 3.76 0.88
N GLY A 100 7.84 3.90 2.14
CA GLY A 100 9.17 3.59 2.62
C GLY A 100 9.08 2.81 3.93
N ALA A 101 9.79 1.69 4.03
CA ALA A 101 9.76 0.85 5.22
C ALA A 101 11.13 0.21 5.49
N TYR A 102 11.38 -0.04 6.76
CA TYR A 102 12.47 -0.88 7.22
C TYR A 102 11.94 -2.31 7.35
N GLU A 103 12.58 -3.23 6.66
CA GLU A 103 12.22 -4.65 6.60
C GLU A 103 13.28 -5.48 7.29
N VAL A 104 12.85 -6.44 8.09
CA VAL A 104 13.70 -7.44 8.74
C VAL A 104 13.17 -8.84 8.45
N ASN A 105 14.09 -9.78 8.41
CA ASN A 105 13.81 -11.20 8.34
C ASN A 105 14.13 -11.84 9.71
N PRO A 106 13.15 -11.98 10.59
CA PRO A 106 13.37 -12.54 11.92
C PRO A 106 13.63 -14.06 11.90
N TYR A 107 13.18 -14.74 10.85
CA TYR A 107 13.26 -16.20 10.80
C TYR A 107 13.41 -16.75 9.39
N THR A 108 14.34 -17.71 9.21
CA THR A 108 14.58 -18.42 7.94
C THR A 108 14.49 -19.91 8.16
N ILE A 109 13.67 -20.58 7.36
CA ILE A 109 13.53 -22.05 7.31
C ILE A 109 14.25 -22.55 6.07
N TYR A 110 15.10 -23.55 6.26
CA TYR A 110 15.76 -24.28 5.17
C TYR A 110 14.99 -25.56 4.92
N VAL A 111 14.45 -25.74 3.72
CA VAL A 111 13.61 -26.90 3.39
C VAL A 111 14.43 -28.18 3.25
N ASN A 112 15.74 -28.08 3.08
CA ASN A 112 16.63 -29.23 3.03
C ASN A 112 18.04 -28.82 3.48
N GLU A 113 18.48 -29.24 4.67
CA GLU A 113 19.72 -28.80 5.29
C GLU A 113 21.01 -29.30 4.58
N TYR A 114 20.88 -30.33 3.73
CA TYR A 114 22.01 -30.96 3.07
C TYR A 114 22.26 -30.54 1.61
N CYS A 115 21.57 -29.50 1.13
CA CYS A 115 21.60 -29.12 -0.27
C CYS A 115 22.19 -27.72 -0.47
N ALA A 116 23.18 -27.57 -1.34
CA ALA A 116 23.81 -26.28 -1.65
C ALA A 116 22.85 -25.24 -2.27
N ASN A 117 21.72 -25.70 -2.86
CA ASN A 117 20.70 -24.88 -3.50
C ASN A 117 19.33 -25.05 -2.84
N CYS A 118 19.28 -25.05 -1.52
CA CYS A 118 18.04 -25.29 -0.79
C CYS A 118 17.06 -24.14 -0.93
N VAL A 119 15.79 -24.49 -1.14
CA VAL A 119 14.68 -23.54 -1.04
C VAL A 119 14.66 -22.98 0.38
N LYS A 120 14.78 -21.66 0.48
CA LYS A 120 14.67 -20.93 1.74
C LYS A 120 13.32 -20.29 1.82
N ILE A 121 12.68 -20.44 2.96
CA ILE A 121 11.46 -19.73 3.30
C ILE A 121 11.82 -18.72 4.39
N ARG A 122 11.62 -17.44 4.11
CA ARG A 122 11.88 -16.35 5.06
C ARG A 122 10.58 -15.75 5.53
N VAL A 123 10.46 -15.56 6.83
CA VAL A 123 9.42 -14.72 7.41
C VAL A 123 9.95 -13.29 7.39
N ILE A 124 9.20 -12.37 6.80
CA ILE A 124 9.57 -10.96 6.73
C ILE A 124 8.57 -10.12 7.53
N THR A 125 9.07 -9.10 8.18
CA THR A 125 8.25 -8.07 8.82
C THR A 125 8.81 -6.70 8.48
N SER A 126 7.93 -5.72 8.28
CA SER A 126 8.37 -4.37 7.99
C SER A 126 7.52 -3.32 8.69
N LEU A 127 8.15 -2.19 9.00
CA LEU A 127 7.50 -1.02 9.57
C LEU A 127 8.01 0.23 8.86
N GLY A 128 7.10 1.17 8.56
CA GLY A 128 7.46 2.37 7.82
C GLY A 128 6.35 3.38 7.71
N GLY A 129 6.41 4.19 6.67
CA GLY A 129 5.42 5.22 6.35
C GLY A 129 5.01 5.19 4.89
N GLU A 130 3.84 5.70 4.63
CA GLU A 130 3.27 5.81 3.29
C GLU A 130 2.63 7.19 3.12
N VAL A 131 2.87 7.80 1.97
CA VAL A 131 2.25 9.05 1.53
C VAL A 131 1.43 8.74 0.30
N ALA A 132 0.17 9.14 0.29
CA ALA A 132 -0.75 8.84 -0.80
C ALA A 132 -1.49 10.08 -1.30
N LYS A 133 -1.87 10.05 -2.56
CA LYS A 133 -2.78 11.02 -3.17
C LYS A 133 -3.88 10.29 -3.91
N ILE A 134 -5.10 10.81 -3.77
CA ILE A 134 -6.25 10.39 -4.57
C ILE A 134 -6.06 10.95 -5.99
N LEU A 135 -6.07 10.08 -6.99
CA LEU A 135 -5.98 10.47 -8.39
C LEU A 135 -7.35 10.72 -8.99
N ASN A 136 -8.31 9.89 -8.59
CA ASN A 136 -9.68 9.94 -9.06
C ASN A 136 -10.60 9.29 -8.03
N GLY A 137 -11.85 9.72 -8.00
CA GLY A 137 -12.83 9.13 -7.10
C GLY A 137 -14.25 9.47 -7.53
N THR A 138 -15.16 8.53 -7.35
CA THR A 138 -16.58 8.72 -7.61
C THR A 138 -17.41 8.24 -6.44
N GLN A 139 -18.43 9.01 -6.11
CA GLN A 139 -19.50 8.62 -5.19
C GLN A 139 -20.78 8.45 -5.98
N LYS A 140 -21.38 7.28 -5.88
CA LYS A 140 -22.73 7.03 -6.43
C LYS A 140 -23.74 7.04 -5.29
N VAL A 141 -24.76 7.89 -5.45
CA VAL A 141 -25.88 8.01 -4.50
C VAL A 141 -27.12 7.40 -5.17
N GLY A 142 -27.57 6.27 -4.64
CA GLY A 142 -28.62 5.50 -5.27
C GLY A 142 -28.24 5.02 -6.69
N ASN A 143 -29.23 5.03 -7.58
CA ASN A 143 -29.05 4.60 -8.97
C ASN A 143 -28.92 5.78 -9.97
N ARG A 144 -28.93 7.03 -9.52
CA ARG A 144 -29.13 8.17 -10.41
C ARG A 144 -28.02 9.22 -10.35
N GLU A 145 -27.38 9.44 -9.22
CA GLU A 145 -26.45 10.54 -9.06
C GLU A 145 -25.02 10.03 -8.90
N THR A 146 -24.09 10.64 -9.63
CA THR A 146 -22.66 10.35 -9.53
C THR A 146 -21.92 11.66 -9.29
N TYR A 147 -21.18 11.74 -8.18
CA TYR A 147 -20.37 12.88 -7.81
C TYR A 147 -18.89 12.53 -8.01
N ASN A 148 -18.11 13.53 -8.44
CA ASN A 148 -16.67 13.41 -8.57
C ASN A 148 -16.01 13.80 -7.24
N LEU A 149 -15.42 12.86 -6.56
CA LEU A 149 -14.76 13.09 -5.27
C LEU A 149 -13.44 13.85 -5.39
N ALA A 150 -12.83 13.89 -6.57
CA ALA A 150 -11.58 14.63 -6.77
C ALA A 150 -11.77 16.15 -6.70
N ASP A 151 -13.00 16.63 -6.87
CA ASP A 151 -13.36 18.05 -6.79
C ASP A 151 -13.65 18.49 -5.34
N GLU A 152 -13.84 17.54 -4.42
CA GLU A 152 -14.07 17.80 -3.01
C GLU A 152 -12.75 18.02 -2.28
N ALA A 153 -12.68 19.07 -1.47
CA ALA A 153 -11.45 19.48 -0.78
C ALA A 153 -10.86 18.38 0.09
N GLU A 154 -11.70 17.59 0.76
CA GLU A 154 -11.29 16.50 1.67
C GLU A 154 -10.62 15.33 0.95
N PHE A 155 -11.00 15.09 -0.32
CA PHE A 155 -10.44 14.03 -1.15
C PHE A 155 -9.23 14.48 -1.98
N ASN A 156 -9.00 15.78 -2.13
CA ASN A 156 -7.87 16.32 -2.91
C ASN A 156 -6.58 16.47 -2.09
N GLU A 157 -6.59 16.09 -0.83
CA GLU A 157 -5.48 16.22 0.08
C GLU A 157 -4.42 15.12 -0.07
N ILE A 158 -3.22 15.40 0.46
CA ILE A 158 -2.18 14.40 0.64
C ILE A 158 -2.47 13.65 1.94
N LEU A 159 -2.54 12.35 1.83
CA LEU A 159 -2.72 11.42 2.92
C LEU A 159 -1.38 10.84 3.33
N PHE A 160 -1.17 10.62 4.61
CA PHE A 160 0.00 9.92 5.11
C PHE A 160 -0.37 9.03 6.28
N GLY A 161 0.43 8.00 6.49
CA GLY A 161 0.17 7.07 7.58
C GLY A 161 1.27 6.06 7.80
N PRO A 162 1.31 5.47 8.99
CA PRO A 162 2.19 4.35 9.27
C PRO A 162 1.76 3.13 8.47
N VAL A 163 2.73 2.35 8.01
CA VAL A 163 2.54 1.06 7.36
C VAL A 163 3.28 -0.02 8.11
N GLY A 164 2.58 -1.11 8.40
CA GLY A 164 3.15 -2.34 8.92
C GLY A 164 2.89 -3.48 7.96
N ALA A 165 3.85 -4.41 7.81
CA ALA A 165 3.64 -5.59 6.99
C ALA A 165 4.24 -6.84 7.60
N LEU A 166 3.62 -7.98 7.25
CA LEU A 166 4.08 -9.33 7.55
C LEU A 166 4.00 -10.14 6.27
N GLY A 167 5.04 -10.92 5.97
CA GLY A 167 5.07 -11.69 4.74
C GLY A 167 5.95 -12.93 4.82
N LEU A 168 5.89 -13.67 3.72
CA LEU A 168 6.73 -14.83 3.45
C LEU A 168 7.45 -14.63 2.12
N GLU A 169 8.72 -14.95 2.10
CA GLU A 169 9.55 -15.04 0.90
C GLU A 169 9.96 -16.48 0.68
N VAL A 170 9.78 -16.97 -0.54
CA VAL A 170 10.19 -18.33 -0.95
C VAL A 170 11.14 -18.21 -2.13
N ASP A 171 12.38 -18.64 -1.96
CA ASP A 171 13.35 -18.66 -3.04
C ASP A 171 12.94 -19.69 -4.09
N LEU A 172 12.71 -19.25 -5.34
CA LEU A 172 12.38 -20.11 -6.47
C LEU A 172 13.63 -20.51 -7.25
N PHE A 173 14.52 -19.54 -7.49
CA PHE A 173 15.78 -19.68 -8.22
C PHE A 173 16.83 -18.76 -7.59
N ASN A 174 18.08 -18.84 -8.03
CA ASN A 174 19.19 -18.08 -7.45
C ASN A 174 18.98 -16.56 -7.32
N SER A 175 18.17 -15.97 -8.19
CA SER A 175 17.91 -14.53 -8.21
C SER A 175 16.43 -14.14 -8.06
N THR A 176 15.54 -15.14 -7.96
CA THR A 176 14.08 -14.91 -7.98
C THR A 176 13.41 -15.50 -6.75
N THR A 177 12.62 -14.70 -6.08
CA THR A 177 11.89 -15.02 -4.87
C THR A 177 10.41 -14.75 -5.07
N MET A 178 9.55 -15.65 -4.67
CA MET A 178 8.11 -15.42 -4.57
C MET A 178 7.79 -14.76 -3.24
N LEU A 179 6.89 -13.80 -3.27
CA LEU A 179 6.42 -13.05 -2.12
C LEU A 179 4.96 -13.34 -1.85
N LEU A 180 4.62 -13.58 -0.59
CA LEU A 180 3.25 -13.46 -0.07
C LEU A 180 3.31 -12.41 1.04
N ASN A 181 2.60 -11.30 0.91
CA ASN A 181 2.76 -10.17 1.80
C ASN A 181 1.39 -9.60 2.20
N TYR A 182 1.19 -9.41 3.50
CA TYR A 182 0.07 -8.65 4.03
C TYR A 182 0.58 -7.34 4.62
N ASN A 183 0.06 -6.21 4.14
CA ASN A 183 0.38 -4.91 4.67
C ASN A 183 -0.87 -4.18 5.11
N TYR A 184 -0.75 -3.43 6.20
CA TYR A 184 -1.79 -2.58 6.74
C TYR A 184 -1.28 -1.15 6.87
N THR A 185 -2.08 -0.19 6.39
CA THR A 185 -1.81 1.24 6.50
C THR A 185 -3.05 1.94 7.05
N TYR A 186 -2.83 2.87 7.96
CA TYR A 186 -3.87 3.77 8.43
C TYR A 186 -3.52 5.18 8.00
N PHE A 187 -4.31 5.72 7.07
CA PHE A 187 -4.10 7.05 6.51
C PHE A 187 -4.90 8.11 7.26
N PHE A 188 -4.27 9.23 7.46
CA PHE A 188 -4.90 10.47 7.93
C PHE A 188 -4.51 11.61 7.00
N ASN A 189 -5.39 12.61 6.87
CA ASN A 189 -5.11 13.82 6.13
C ASN A 189 -4.33 14.82 6.98
N SER A 190 -3.64 15.76 6.31
CA SER A 190 -2.81 16.78 6.97
C SER A 190 -3.61 17.99 7.45
N HIS A 191 -4.87 18.11 7.04
CA HIS A 191 -5.64 19.33 7.25
C HIS A 191 -6.43 19.31 8.56
N SER A 192 -6.53 20.47 9.19
CA SER A 192 -7.36 20.71 10.38
C SER A 192 -8.78 21.17 10.00
N ALA A 193 -9.33 20.64 8.90
CA ALA A 193 -10.71 20.88 8.53
C ALA A 193 -11.67 20.33 9.61
N PRO A 194 -12.84 20.94 9.80
CA PRO A 194 -13.84 20.44 10.74
C PRO A 194 -14.26 18.99 10.41
N GLU A 195 -14.18 18.61 9.15
CA GLU A 195 -14.46 17.26 8.67
C GLU A 195 -13.17 16.45 8.52
N ARG A 196 -13.16 15.23 9.06
CA ARG A 196 -11.99 14.37 9.06
C ARG A 196 -12.28 13.06 8.35
N LEU A 197 -11.47 12.77 7.36
CA LEU A 197 -11.55 11.53 6.62
C LEU A 197 -10.27 10.72 6.85
N HIS A 198 -10.43 9.54 7.40
CA HIS A 198 -9.34 8.59 7.61
C HIS A 198 -9.62 7.32 6.84
N PHE A 199 -8.57 6.62 6.42
CA PHE A 199 -8.69 5.37 5.67
C PHE A 199 -7.87 4.28 6.36
N GLY A 200 -8.51 3.16 6.66
CA GLY A 200 -7.84 1.91 6.97
C GLY A 200 -7.71 1.08 5.69
N ARG A 201 -6.54 0.56 5.40
CA ARG A 201 -6.29 -0.29 4.24
C ARG A 201 -5.49 -1.53 4.62
N GLY A 202 -6.02 -2.70 4.32
CA GLY A 202 -5.29 -3.97 4.31
C GLY A 202 -5.09 -4.45 2.89
N MET A 203 -3.89 -4.89 2.50
CA MET A 203 -3.61 -5.48 1.20
C MET A 203 -2.89 -6.82 1.39
N LEU A 204 -3.50 -7.89 0.88
CA LEU A 204 -2.86 -9.21 0.74
C LEU A 204 -2.37 -9.34 -0.69
N SER A 205 -1.06 -9.42 -0.89
CA SER A 205 -0.43 -9.45 -2.21
C SER A 205 0.43 -10.69 -2.42
N LEU A 206 0.45 -11.13 -3.68
CA LEU A 206 1.43 -12.04 -4.24
C LEU A 206 2.36 -11.26 -5.16
N GLY A 207 3.63 -11.62 -5.16
CA GLY A 207 4.61 -10.94 -5.99
C GLY A 207 5.82 -11.78 -6.32
N ILE A 208 6.64 -11.19 -7.19
CA ILE A 208 7.94 -11.74 -7.57
C ILE A 208 8.98 -10.66 -7.28
N LYS A 209 10.05 -11.05 -6.59
CA LYS A 209 11.23 -10.23 -6.28
C LYS A 209 12.43 -10.81 -7.03
N SER A 210 13.12 -9.96 -7.75
CA SER A 210 14.35 -10.34 -8.48
C SER A 210 15.52 -9.51 -7.99
N ALA A 211 16.65 -10.15 -7.75
CA ALA A 211 17.93 -9.48 -7.56
C ALA A 211 18.39 -8.87 -8.90
N LEU A 212 19.00 -7.68 -8.82
CA LEU A 212 19.54 -6.93 -9.95
C LEU A 212 21.03 -7.19 -10.12
#